data_a00a6c81f18f48a7e9ec00bcf9b1d2fe
#
_entry.id   a00a6c81f18f48a7e9ec00bcf9b1d2fe
#
_cell.length_a   1.000
_cell.length_b   1.000
_cell.length_c   1.000
_cell.angle_alpha   90.00
_cell.angle_beta   90.00
_cell.angle_gamma   90.00
#
_symmetry.space_group_name_H-M   'P 1'
#
loop_
_entity.id
_entity.type
_entity.pdbx_description
1 polymer ?
#
loop_
_entity_poly.entity_id
_entity_poly.type
_entity_poly.pdbx_seq_one_letter_code
_entity_poly.pdbx_strand_id
1 'polypeptide(L)' 'MTTDEVKALIVHAIPDAVVTVRDTTGSGDHFSAEVASAQFAGKTLIAQHLLVMDAVKEAMAGSHAPLHAFDVRTKAI' A
#
# COMPACT_ATOMS: atom_id res chain seq x y z
N MET A 1 9.38 0.32 -10.15
CA MET A 1 8.80 1.16 -9.10
C MET A 1 9.69 1.10 -7.86
N THR A 2 9.77 2.14 -7.07
CA THR A 2 10.58 2.16 -5.85
C THR A 2 9.70 2.09 -4.60
N THR A 3 10.31 1.73 -3.45
CA THR A 3 9.59 1.74 -2.17
C THR A 3 9.07 3.13 -1.83
N ASP A 4 9.82 4.18 -2.15
CA ASP A 4 9.41 5.56 -1.91
C ASP A 4 8.21 5.96 -2.76
N GLU A 5 8.13 5.50 -3.99
CA GLU A 5 6.98 5.75 -4.86
C GLU A 5 5.71 5.07 -4.32
N VAL A 6 5.82 3.82 -3.87
CA VAL A 6 4.69 3.11 -3.26
C VAL A 6 4.24 3.81 -1.99
N LYS A 7 5.17 4.19 -1.13
CA LYS A 7 4.88 4.94 0.10
C LYS A 7 4.16 6.26 -0.20
N ALA A 8 4.63 7.00 -1.20
CA ALA A 8 4.03 8.28 -1.59
C ALA A 8 2.57 8.12 -2.04
N LEU A 9 2.27 7.07 -2.80
CA LEU A 9 0.89 6.77 -3.21
C LEU A 9 -0.02 6.53 -2.01
N ILE A 10 0.46 5.75 -1.04
CA ILE A 10 -0.33 5.43 0.17
C ILE A 10 -0.53 6.67 1.03
N VAL A 11 0.51 7.46 1.27
CA VAL A 11 0.43 8.68 2.08
C VAL A 11 -0.46 9.73 1.40
N HIS A 12 -0.45 9.80 0.08
CA HIS A 12 -1.34 10.70 -0.65
C HIS A 12 -2.82 10.38 -0.39
N ALA A 13 -3.17 9.10 -0.36
CA ALA A 13 -4.55 8.67 -0.12
C ALA A 13 -4.92 8.66 1.37
N ILE A 14 -3.95 8.40 2.25
CA ILE A 14 -4.14 8.30 3.71
C ILE A 14 -3.06 9.18 4.38
N PRO A 15 -3.32 10.51 4.49
CA PRO A 15 -2.27 11.46 4.89
C PRO A 15 -1.68 11.26 6.28
N ASP A 16 -2.41 10.65 7.21
CA ASP A 16 -1.92 10.35 8.56
C ASP A 16 -1.17 9.02 8.67
N ALA A 17 -1.07 8.27 7.57
CA ALA A 17 -0.50 6.93 7.60
C ALA A 17 0.99 6.92 7.94
N VAL A 18 1.36 5.99 8.80
CA VAL A 18 2.76 5.60 9.01
C VAL A 18 2.99 4.35 8.17
N VAL A 19 3.84 4.46 7.16
CA VAL A 19 3.99 3.45 6.11
C VAL A 19 5.43 2.93 6.07
N THR A 20 5.56 1.61 6.08
CA THR A 20 6.84 0.93 5.83
C THR A 20 6.65 0.04 4.61
N VAL A 21 7.46 0.22 3.58
CA VAL A 21 7.38 -0.53 2.33
C VAL A 21 8.68 -1.27 2.08
N ARG A 22 8.57 -2.55 1.69
CA ARG A 22 9.71 -3.38 1.33
C ARG A 22 9.54 -3.93 -0.08
N ASP A 23 10.62 -3.95 -0.84
CA ASP A 23 10.69 -4.65 -2.12
C ASP A 23 11.08 -6.11 -1.83
N THR A 24 10.14 -7.04 -2.03
CA THR A 24 10.31 -8.43 -1.59
C THR A 24 11.18 -9.26 -2.51
N THR A 25 11.37 -8.84 -3.75
CA THR A 25 12.16 -9.58 -4.75
C THR A 25 13.40 -8.83 -5.23
N GLY A 26 13.51 -7.54 -4.91
CA GLY A 26 14.58 -6.68 -5.41
C GLY A 26 14.39 -6.24 -6.85
N SER A 27 13.28 -6.62 -7.48
CA SER A 27 13.01 -6.31 -8.90
C SER A 27 12.18 -5.03 -9.12
N GLY A 28 11.67 -4.43 -8.06
CA GLY A 28 10.89 -3.19 -8.14
C GLY A 28 9.44 -3.36 -8.57
N ASP A 29 8.89 -4.57 -8.50
CA ASP A 29 7.51 -4.87 -8.92
C ASP A 29 6.71 -5.70 -7.91
N HIS A 30 7.34 -6.23 -6.87
CA HIS A 30 6.70 -7.00 -5.81
C HIS A 30 7.00 -6.35 -4.47
N PHE A 31 5.98 -5.85 -3.78
CA PHE A 31 6.15 -5.10 -2.54
C PHE A 31 5.31 -5.63 -1.40
N SER A 32 5.80 -5.44 -0.18
CA SER A 32 5.06 -5.64 1.05
C SER A 32 5.02 -4.32 1.82
N ALA A 33 3.85 -3.94 2.32
CA ALA A 33 3.67 -2.71 3.07
C ALA A 33 3.01 -2.94 4.42
N GLU A 34 3.46 -2.21 5.44
CA GLU A 34 2.78 -2.08 6.72
C GLU A 34 2.26 -0.65 6.82
N VAL A 35 0.97 -0.50 7.06
CA VAL A 35 0.30 0.80 7.10
C VAL A 35 -0.47 0.95 8.40
N ALA A 36 -0.12 1.96 9.18
CA ALA A 36 -0.83 2.31 10.42
C ALA A 36 -1.53 3.65 10.24
N SER A 37 -2.80 3.73 10.61
CA SER A 37 -3.59 4.96 10.47
C SER A 37 -4.73 4.99 11.46
N ALA A 38 -5.05 6.18 11.97
CA ALA A 38 -6.23 6.41 12.78
C ALA A 38 -7.52 6.20 11.97
N GLN A 39 -7.46 6.32 10.65
CA GLN A 39 -8.61 6.10 9.77
C GLN A 39 -9.06 4.64 9.73
N PHE A 40 -8.24 3.71 10.19
CA PHE A 40 -8.59 2.29 10.24
C PHE A 40 -9.42 1.90 11.45
N ALA A 41 -9.55 2.79 12.44
CA ALA A 41 -10.33 2.52 13.65
C ALA A 41 -11.79 2.21 13.31
N GLY A 42 -12.32 1.14 13.88
CA GLY A 42 -13.70 0.72 13.64
C GLY A 42 -13.95 0.05 12.28
N LYS A 43 -12.92 -0.13 11.46
CA LYS A 43 -13.05 -0.79 10.15
C LYS A 43 -12.64 -2.25 10.22
N THR A 44 -13.31 -3.09 9.43
CA THR A 44 -12.90 -4.48 9.27
C THR A 44 -11.54 -4.56 8.58
N LEU A 45 -10.87 -5.69 8.71
CA LEU A 45 -9.58 -5.91 8.04
C LEU A 45 -9.69 -5.74 6.53
N ILE A 46 -10.77 -6.27 5.93
CA ILE A 46 -11.05 -6.13 4.49
C ILE A 46 -11.19 -4.65 4.12
N ALA A 47 -11.96 -3.87 4.89
CA ALA A 47 -12.15 -2.46 4.62
C ALA A 47 -10.83 -1.67 4.73
N GLN A 48 -10.00 -1.99 5.71
CA GLN A 48 -8.67 -1.39 5.85
C GLN A 48 -7.79 -1.69 4.64
N HIS A 49 -7.75 -2.94 4.21
CA HIS A 49 -6.95 -3.37 3.04
C HIS A 49 -7.44 -2.70 1.77
N LEU A 50 -8.76 -2.55 1.59
CA LEU A 50 -9.32 -1.89 0.41
C LEU A 50 -8.88 -0.42 0.31
N LEU A 51 -8.77 0.29 1.44
CA LEU A 51 -8.28 1.67 1.44
C LEU A 51 -6.84 1.74 0.90
N VAL A 52 -5.99 0.83 1.31
CA VAL A 52 -4.59 0.79 0.86
C VAL A 52 -4.50 0.34 -0.59
N MET A 53 -5.23 -0.70 -0.96
CA MET A 53 -5.24 -1.19 -2.35
C MET A 53 -5.76 -0.14 -3.32
N ASP A 54 -6.76 0.65 -2.92
CA ASP A 54 -7.28 1.75 -3.74
C ASP A 54 -6.20 2.81 -4.00
N ALA A 55 -5.33 3.05 -3.04
CA ALA A 55 -4.23 4.00 -3.17
C ALA A 55 -3.22 3.61 -4.26
N VAL A 56 -3.04 2.31 -4.49
CA VAL A 56 -2.04 1.78 -5.45
C VAL A 56 -2.67 1.14 -6.69
N LYS A 57 -3.98 1.16 -6.82
CA LYS A 57 -4.69 0.42 -7.87
C LYS A 57 -4.25 0.77 -9.29
N GLU A 58 -3.96 2.03 -9.56
CA GLU A 58 -3.53 2.45 -10.90
C GLU A 58 -2.15 1.89 -11.25
N ALA A 59 -1.26 1.79 -10.26
CA ALA A 59 0.06 1.19 -10.45
C ALA A 59 -0.01 -0.32 -10.69
N MET A 60 -1.11 -0.96 -10.29
CA MET A 60 -1.35 -2.40 -10.50
C MET A 60 -2.20 -2.69 -11.74
N ALA A 61 -2.72 -1.66 -12.41
CA ALA A 61 -3.60 -1.85 -13.57
C ALA A 61 -2.82 -2.18 -14.83
N GLY A 62 -3.37 -3.08 -15.65
CA GLY A 62 -2.83 -3.42 -16.95
C GLY A 62 -1.74 -4.48 -16.94
N SER A 63 -1.40 -4.98 -18.14
CA SER A 63 -0.44 -6.07 -18.30
C SER A 63 1.02 -5.65 -18.11
N HIS A 64 1.30 -4.36 -18.19
CA HIS A 64 2.64 -3.78 -17.99
C HIS A 64 2.70 -2.93 -16.73
N ALA A 65 1.86 -3.24 -15.76
CA ALA A 65 1.80 -2.48 -14.51
C ALA A 65 3.16 -2.48 -13.81
N PRO A 66 3.63 -1.32 -13.28
CA PRO A 66 4.88 -1.26 -12.55
C PRO A 66 4.84 -1.99 -11.20
N LEU A 67 3.65 -2.28 -10.70
CA LEU A 67 3.45 -3.03 -9.46
C LEU A 67 2.66 -4.30 -9.77
N HIS A 68 3.30 -5.47 -9.70
CA HIS A 68 2.72 -6.77 -10.04
C HIS A 68 2.10 -7.48 -8.85
N ALA A 69 2.70 -7.36 -7.68
CA ALA A 69 2.21 -7.99 -6.47
C ALA A 69 2.39 -7.08 -5.28
N PHE A 70 1.38 -7.01 -4.44
CA PHE A 70 1.36 -6.13 -3.28
C PHE A 70 0.70 -6.81 -2.10
N ASP A 71 1.49 -7.05 -1.05
CA ASP A 71 1.01 -7.59 0.21
C ASP A 71 0.92 -6.46 1.22
N VAL A 72 -0.18 -6.39 1.99
CA VAL A 72 -0.41 -5.28 2.90
C VAL A 72 -0.85 -5.77 4.27
N ARG A 73 -0.29 -5.14 5.31
CA ARG A 73 -0.74 -5.28 6.69
C ARG A 73 -1.18 -3.92 7.19
N THR A 74 -2.30 -3.88 7.88
CA THR A 74 -2.88 -2.64 8.38
C THR A 74 -3.04 -2.68 9.90
N LYS A 75 -2.97 -1.50 10.51
CA LYS A 75 -3.13 -1.34 11.96
C LYS A 75 -3.79 -0.01 12.25
N ALA A 76 -4.82 -0.03 13.10
CA ALA A 76 -5.41 1.20 13.65
C ALA A 76 -4.53 1.74 14.78
N ILE A 77 -4.39 3.04 14.80
CA ILE A 77 -3.63 3.74 15.85
C ILE A 77 -4.42 4.90 16.45
#